data_30ea077aacab6910160559d7a7d6bccf
#
_entry.id   30ea077aacab6910160559d7a7d6bccf
#
_cell.length_a   1.000
_cell.length_b   1.000
_cell.length_c   1.000
_cell.angle_alpha   90.00
_cell.angle_beta   90.00
_cell.angle_gamma   90.00
#
_symmetry.space_group_name_H-M   'P 1'
#
loop_
_entity.id
_entity.type
_entity.pdbx_description
1 polymer ?
#
loop_
_entity_poly.entity_id
_entity_poly.type
_entity_poly.pdbx_seq_one_letter_code
_entity_poly.pdbx_strand_id
1 'polypeptide(L)' 'NLKRVIDLVRTACAADLLGNPGYSVGAVARILAYASPSHLAGAARRVAGAVPEQLRVMGPRGVLAAFLKGRTRSRV' A
#
# COMPACT_ATOMS: atom_id res chain seq x y z
N ASN A 1 11.28 8.78 -8.39
CA ASN A 1 11.48 9.96 -7.61
C ASN A 1 11.16 9.68 -6.14
N LEU A 2 11.54 10.61 -5.27
CA LEU A 2 11.45 10.41 -3.83
C LEU A 2 10.02 10.18 -3.35
N LYS A 3 9.08 10.92 -3.89
CA LYS A 3 7.68 10.79 -3.48
C LYS A 3 7.14 9.39 -3.75
N ARG A 4 7.52 8.82 -4.89
CA ARG A 4 7.07 7.46 -5.23
C ARG A 4 7.69 6.43 -4.31
N VAL A 5 8.93 6.63 -3.91
CA VAL A 5 9.60 5.74 -2.96
C VAL A 5 8.90 5.82 -1.60
N ILE A 6 8.57 7.02 -1.16
CA ILE A 6 7.86 7.22 0.11
C ILE A 6 6.49 6.54 0.05
N ASP A 7 5.76 6.72 -1.04
CA ASP A 7 4.46 6.06 -1.22
C ASP A 7 4.60 4.54 -1.17
N LEU A 8 5.63 4.00 -1.83
CA LEU A 8 5.88 2.57 -1.84
C LEU A 8 6.15 2.04 -0.43
N VAL A 9 7.07 2.69 0.29
CA VAL A 9 7.45 2.25 1.62
C VAL A 9 6.24 2.31 2.56
N ARG A 10 5.50 3.40 2.50
CA ARG A 10 4.34 3.58 3.37
C ARG A 10 3.25 2.53 3.07
N THR A 11 3.02 2.26 1.78
CA THR A 11 2.03 1.26 1.39
C THR A 11 2.48 -0.15 1.80
N ALA A 12 3.77 -0.45 1.69
CA ALA A 12 4.30 -1.73 2.14
C ALA A 12 4.14 -1.88 3.66
N CYS A 13 4.38 -0.80 4.40
CA CYS A 13 4.15 -0.81 5.85
C CYS A 13 2.67 -1.04 6.16
N ALA A 14 1.78 -0.43 5.39
CA ALA A 14 0.34 -0.64 5.57
C ALA A 14 -0.01 -2.11 5.35
N ALA A 15 0.54 -2.73 4.31
CA ALA A 15 0.30 -4.13 4.02
C ALA A 15 0.79 -5.03 5.16
N ASP A 16 1.93 -4.69 5.73
CA ASP A 16 2.48 -5.44 6.86
C ASP A 16 1.57 -5.36 8.08
N LEU A 17 1.13 -4.15 8.43
CA LEU A 17 0.23 -3.96 9.56
C LEU A 17 -1.12 -4.62 9.32
N LEU A 18 -1.66 -4.51 8.12
CA LEU A 18 -2.94 -5.11 7.77
C LEU A 18 -2.91 -6.65 7.79
N GLY A 19 -1.73 -7.23 7.69
CA GLY A 19 -1.56 -8.67 7.85
C GLY A 19 -1.93 -9.15 9.26
N ASN A 20 -1.93 -8.25 10.23
CA ASN A 20 -2.38 -8.55 11.58
C ASN A 20 -3.89 -8.32 11.65
N PRO A 21 -4.70 -9.36 11.93
CA PRO A 21 -6.16 -9.22 11.94
C PRO A 21 -6.69 -8.27 13.00
N GLY A 22 -5.87 -7.89 13.97
CA GLY A 22 -6.26 -6.93 14.99
C GLY A 22 -6.31 -5.49 14.51
N TYR A 23 -5.77 -5.19 13.33
CA TYR A 23 -5.77 -3.83 12.80
C TYR A 23 -6.84 -3.65 11.74
N SER A 24 -7.65 -2.59 11.90
CA SER A 24 -8.59 -2.17 10.87
C SER A 24 -7.88 -1.26 9.87
N VAL A 25 -8.49 -1.08 8.70
CA VAL A 25 -7.96 -0.14 7.70
C VAL A 25 -7.87 1.27 8.27
N GLY A 26 -8.90 1.69 9.03
CA GLY A 26 -8.89 3.01 9.67
C GLY A 26 -7.76 3.18 10.67
N ALA A 27 -7.49 2.14 11.47
CA ALA A 27 -6.39 2.18 12.44
C ALA A 27 -5.04 2.29 11.73
N VAL A 28 -4.84 1.51 10.68
CA VAL A 28 -3.59 1.53 9.92
C VAL A 28 -3.38 2.90 9.25
N ALA A 29 -4.44 3.47 8.68
CA ALA A 29 -4.36 4.79 8.08
C ALA A 29 -3.91 5.82 9.12
N ARG A 30 -4.43 5.74 10.34
CA ARG A 30 -4.07 6.66 11.41
C ARG A 30 -2.63 6.45 11.87
N ILE A 31 -2.22 5.20 12.06
CA ILE A 31 -0.87 4.88 12.49
C ILE A 31 0.17 5.41 11.51
N LEU A 32 -0.11 5.30 10.21
CA LEU A 32 0.82 5.72 9.17
C LEU A 32 0.61 7.16 8.72
N ALA A 33 -0.20 7.91 9.46
CA ALA A 33 -0.41 9.33 9.23
C ALA A 33 -1.02 9.67 7.86
N TYR A 34 -1.88 8.80 7.35
CA TYR A 34 -2.73 9.16 6.22
C TYR A 34 -3.82 10.10 6.72
N ALA A 35 -4.21 11.05 5.87
CA ALA A 35 -5.26 12.01 6.24
C ALA A 35 -6.59 11.31 6.51
N SER A 36 -6.85 10.19 5.83
CA SER A 36 -8.10 9.44 5.99
C SER A 36 -7.90 8.04 5.44
N PRO A 37 -8.81 7.10 5.74
CA PRO A 37 -8.77 5.79 5.09
C PRO A 37 -8.84 5.87 3.57
N SER A 38 -9.52 6.88 3.03
CA SER A 38 -9.60 7.08 1.58
C SER A 38 -8.23 7.42 1.00
N HIS A 39 -7.41 8.16 1.72
CA HIS A 39 -6.05 8.46 1.27
C HIS A 39 -5.18 7.20 1.23
N LEU A 40 -5.33 6.32 2.22
CA LEU A 40 -4.66 5.02 2.18
C LEU A 40 -5.13 4.22 0.97
N ALA A 41 -6.44 4.20 0.71
CA ALA A 41 -6.99 3.48 -0.44
C ALA A 41 -6.41 4.01 -1.75
N GLY A 42 -6.28 5.34 -1.87
CA GLY A 42 -5.69 5.95 -3.06
C GLY A 42 -4.23 5.55 -3.25
N ALA A 43 -3.46 5.53 -2.15
CA ALA A 43 -2.06 5.11 -2.21
C ALA A 43 -1.94 3.64 -2.60
N ALA A 44 -2.78 2.77 -2.03
CA ALA A 44 -2.77 1.35 -2.35
C ALA A 44 -3.03 1.14 -3.85
N ARG A 45 -3.98 1.89 -4.40
CA ARG A 45 -4.31 1.78 -5.81
C ARG A 45 -3.16 2.27 -6.69
N ARG A 46 -2.55 3.41 -6.34
CA ARG A 46 -1.43 3.96 -7.13
C ARG A 46 -0.21 3.06 -7.09
N VAL A 47 0.11 2.51 -5.93
CA VAL A 47 1.35 1.75 -5.72
C VAL A 47 1.19 0.29 -6.15
N ALA A 48 0.09 -0.33 -5.75
CA ALA A 48 -0.06 -1.78 -5.90
C ALA A 48 -1.25 -2.19 -6.78
N GLY A 49 -2.03 -1.23 -7.25
CA GLY A 49 -3.23 -1.55 -8.04
C GLY A 49 -4.26 -2.34 -7.24
N ALA A 50 -4.32 -2.13 -5.93
CA ALA A 50 -5.11 -2.94 -5.03
C ALA A 50 -5.92 -2.06 -4.08
N VAL A 51 -6.97 -2.64 -3.50
CA VAL A 51 -7.70 -1.98 -2.41
C VAL A 51 -7.08 -2.41 -1.08
N PRO A 52 -7.31 -1.64 0.01
CA PRO A 52 -6.66 -1.94 1.29
C PRO A 52 -6.89 -3.36 1.80
N GLU A 53 -8.09 -3.91 1.60
CA GLU A 53 -8.36 -5.27 2.06
C GLU A 53 -7.51 -6.31 1.33
N GLN A 54 -7.12 -6.02 0.10
CA GLN A 54 -6.22 -6.91 -0.64
C GLN A 54 -4.80 -6.84 -0.08
N LEU A 55 -4.41 -5.72 0.51
CA LEU A 55 -3.10 -5.59 1.13
C LEU A 55 -2.92 -6.57 2.28
N ARG A 56 -4.01 -6.95 2.97
CA ARG A 56 -3.95 -7.93 4.05
C ARG A 56 -3.35 -9.25 3.58
N VAL A 57 -3.71 -9.63 2.36
CA VAL A 57 -3.27 -10.91 1.77
C VAL A 57 -1.94 -10.74 1.06
N MET A 58 -1.75 -9.61 0.38
CA MET A 58 -0.53 -9.38 -0.40
C MET A 58 0.73 -9.29 0.45
N GLY A 59 0.63 -8.60 1.57
CA GLY A 59 1.78 -8.31 2.40
C GLY A 59 2.76 -7.35 1.72
N PRO A 60 3.82 -6.94 2.44
CA PRO A 60 4.79 -5.98 1.89
C PRO A 60 5.50 -6.50 0.64
N ARG A 61 5.78 -7.79 0.58
CA ARG A 61 6.43 -8.35 -0.62
C ARG A 61 5.51 -8.29 -1.83
N GLY A 62 4.21 -8.56 -1.63
CA GLY A 62 3.24 -8.46 -2.70
C GLY A 62 3.11 -7.05 -3.22
N VAL A 63 3.15 -6.07 -2.31
CA VAL A 63 3.12 -4.65 -2.69
C VAL A 63 4.34 -4.31 -3.56
N LEU A 64 5.52 -4.72 -3.14
CA LEU A 64 6.74 -4.46 -3.90
C LEU A 64 6.68 -5.10 -5.28
N ALA A 65 6.26 -6.36 -5.33
CA ALA A 65 6.16 -7.08 -6.60
C ALA A 65 5.18 -6.38 -7.55
N ALA A 66 4.02 -5.95 -7.04
CA ALA A 66 3.03 -5.25 -7.84
C ALA A 66 3.56 -3.90 -8.35
N PHE A 67 4.29 -3.18 -7.50
CA PHE A 67 4.89 -1.90 -7.86
C PHE A 67 5.90 -2.08 -9.01
N LEU A 68 6.79 -3.06 -8.88
CA LEU A 68 7.79 -3.32 -9.91
C LEU A 68 7.16 -3.77 -11.21
N LYS A 69 6.13 -4.60 -11.13
CA LYS A 69 5.41 -5.06 -12.30
C LYS A 69 4.73 -3.91 -13.03
N GLY A 70 4.13 -2.98 -12.28
CA GLY A 70 3.51 -1.80 -12.85
C GLY A 70 4.51 -0.92 -13.59
N ARG A 71 5.71 -0.76 -13.04
CA ARG A 71 6.76 0.01 -13.70
C ARG A 71 7.20 -0.64 -15.00
N THR A 72 7.34 -1.96 -14.99
CA THR A 72 7.72 -2.68 -16.20
C THR A 72 6.66 -2.50 -17.28
N ARG A 73 5.40 -2.60 -16.90
CA ARG A 73 4.29 -2.46 -17.85
C ARG A 73 4.20 -1.06 -18.42
N SER A 74 4.48 -0.06 -17.63
CA SER A 74 4.37 1.33 -18.09
C SER A 74 5.48 1.71 -19.07
N ARG A 75 6.49 0.89 -19.22
CA ARG A 75 7.57 1.13 -20.19
C ARG A 75 7.29 0.57 -21.57
N VAL A 76 6.28 -0.24 -21.69
CA VAL A 76 5.95 -0.90 -22.96
C VAL A 76 5.09 -0.05 -23.88
#